data_44bfbdbe442d56ed316c8afef0827645
#
_entry.id   44bfbdbe442d56ed316c8afef0827645
#
_cell.length_a   1.000
_cell.length_b   1.000
_cell.length_c   1.000
_cell.angle_alpha   90.00
_cell.angle_beta   90.00
_cell.angle_gamma   90.00
#
_symmetry.space_group_name_H-M   'P 1'
#
loop_
_entity.id
_entity.type
_entity.pdbx_description
1 polymer ?
#
loop_
_entity_poly.entity_id
_entity_poly.type
_entity_poly.pdbx_seq_one_letter_code
_entity_poly.pdbx_strand_id
1 'polypeptide(L)'
;MEWLWDSLTFSVGATKELALLPDWRVICHPRVYKVFSFSQLSDPEQSEEFRNFVRYCCPSMCLFDIGASYGAFSLVAAHFGGTAIAVEPSLIATRFIRVECQLNGFEKNIQVVEACAGEVIGEVEMLSSGVFSDGYFRMTSGRSSGELTKTRAVTIDQLSEQFGPPTHIKIDVEGYEAAVLRGAKRTMTTLFPLLFLELHNEMIRADGGDPARVLDDLAEMKYEELSINGVNADRDRILRMPICRLVARQSGTS
;
A
#
# COMPACT_ATOMS: atom_id res chain seq x y z
N MET A 1 16.53 14.93 -15.25
CA MET A 1 17.07 16.06 -14.44
C MET A 1 16.65 15.95 -12.97
N GLU A 2 15.39 15.63 -12.64
CA GLU A 2 14.93 15.45 -11.26
C GLU A 2 15.70 14.36 -10.49
N TRP A 3 15.98 13.21 -11.11
CA TRP A 3 16.76 12.14 -10.48
C TRP A 3 18.18 12.58 -10.05
N LEU A 4 18.86 13.38 -10.88
CA LEU A 4 20.16 13.96 -10.54
C LEU A 4 20.04 14.96 -9.38
N TRP A 5 18.96 15.74 -9.36
CA TRP A 5 18.68 16.69 -8.28
C TRP A 5 18.41 15.94 -6.95
N ASP A 6 17.55 14.92 -6.98
CA ASP A 6 17.23 14.11 -5.79
C ASP A 6 18.48 13.41 -5.25
N SER A 7 19.32 12.85 -6.14
CA SER A 7 20.59 12.22 -5.76
C SER A 7 21.59 13.21 -5.18
N LEU A 8 21.69 14.42 -5.76
CA LEU A 8 22.55 15.49 -5.26
C LEU A 8 22.04 16.03 -3.92
N THR A 9 20.74 16.25 -3.79
CA THR A 9 20.12 16.74 -2.55
C THR A 9 20.37 15.76 -1.40
N PHE A 10 20.20 14.46 -1.65
CA PHE A 10 20.48 13.42 -0.66
C PHE A 10 21.97 13.31 -0.34
N SER A 11 22.86 13.37 -1.35
CA SER A 11 24.31 13.29 -1.16
C SER A 11 24.91 14.45 -0.36
N VAL A 12 24.24 15.60 -0.34
CA VAL A 12 24.63 16.75 0.52
C VAL A 12 23.91 16.76 1.88
N GLY A 13 23.17 15.69 2.22
CA GLY A 13 22.51 15.53 3.51
C GLY A 13 21.31 16.45 3.74
N ALA A 14 20.71 16.98 2.67
CA ALA A 14 19.50 17.78 2.79
C ALA A 14 18.32 16.90 3.22
N THR A 15 17.73 17.21 4.37
CA THR A 15 16.54 16.54 4.92
C THR A 15 15.55 17.58 5.40
N LYS A 16 14.32 17.16 5.60
CA LYS A 16 13.24 17.96 6.20
C LYS A 16 12.56 17.19 7.29
N GLU A 17 12.12 17.86 8.33
CA GLU A 17 11.27 17.30 9.36
C GLU A 17 9.81 17.59 9.07
N LEU A 18 8.97 16.57 9.15
CA LEU A 18 7.53 16.66 9.03
C LEU A 18 6.87 16.16 10.31
N ALA A 19 5.99 16.95 10.92
CA ALA A 19 5.14 16.49 12.00
C ALA A 19 4.05 15.59 11.41
N LEU A 20 4.37 14.31 11.26
CA LEU A 20 3.47 13.32 10.65
C LEU A 20 2.38 12.89 11.66
N LEU A 21 2.74 12.81 12.94
CA LEU A 21 1.82 12.60 14.06
C LEU A 21 2.01 13.73 15.09
N PRO A 22 1.06 13.94 16.03
CA PRO A 22 1.15 14.98 17.05
C PRO A 22 2.44 14.89 17.91
N ASP A 23 2.92 13.68 18.15
CA ASP A 23 4.04 13.35 19.00
C ASP A 23 5.26 12.83 18.23
N TRP A 24 5.20 12.79 16.89
CA TRP A 24 6.29 12.27 16.06
C TRP A 24 6.60 13.15 14.86
N ARG A 25 7.88 13.50 14.73
CA ARG A 25 8.45 14.15 13.54
C ARG A 25 9.28 13.15 12.77
N VAL A 26 8.85 12.85 11.54
CA VAL A 26 9.62 12.02 10.61
C VAL A 26 10.67 12.87 9.90
N ILE A 27 11.88 12.36 9.79
CA ILE A 27 12.96 12.96 9.00
C ILE A 27 12.82 12.45 7.57
N CYS A 28 12.61 13.34 6.61
CA CYS A 28 12.32 12.97 5.23
C CYS A 28 13.33 13.55 4.24
N HIS A 29 13.58 12.81 3.17
CA HIS A 29 14.09 13.38 1.94
C HIS A 29 13.12 14.49 1.43
N PRO A 30 13.59 15.59 0.82
CA PRO A 30 12.74 16.71 0.41
C PRO A 30 11.58 16.33 -0.53
N ARG A 31 11.78 15.31 -1.38
CA ARG A 31 10.72 14.77 -2.26
C ARG A 31 9.63 14.06 -1.45
N VAL A 32 10.02 13.16 -0.58
CA VAL A 32 9.09 12.41 0.30
C VAL A 32 8.34 13.36 1.22
N TYR A 33 9.01 14.40 1.74
CA TYR A 33 8.36 15.46 2.50
C TYR A 33 7.18 16.09 1.76
N LYS A 34 7.32 16.38 0.45
CA LYS A 34 6.23 16.97 -0.35
C LYS A 34 5.06 16.00 -0.48
N VAL A 35 5.34 14.72 -0.75
CA VAL A 35 4.31 13.68 -0.87
C VAL A 35 3.58 13.50 0.45
N PHE A 36 4.28 13.28 1.54
CA PHE A 36 3.66 13.08 2.86
C PHE A 36 2.89 14.32 3.34
N SER A 37 3.41 15.53 3.08
CA SER A 37 2.70 16.77 3.43
C SER A 37 1.38 16.90 2.69
N PHE A 38 1.30 16.42 1.46
CA PHE A 38 0.05 16.41 0.70
C PHE A 38 -0.84 15.25 1.13
N SER A 39 -0.40 14.02 0.94
CA SER A 39 -1.24 12.82 1.11
C SER A 39 -1.66 12.57 2.55
N GLN A 40 -0.75 12.71 3.53
CA GLN A 40 -1.07 12.38 4.91
C GLN A 40 -1.62 13.55 5.74
N LEU A 41 -1.42 14.79 5.29
CA LEU A 41 -1.80 15.97 6.10
C LEU A 41 -2.79 16.92 5.40
N SER A 42 -2.68 17.11 4.08
CA SER A 42 -3.44 18.15 3.37
C SER A 42 -4.62 17.61 2.58
N ASP A 43 -4.51 16.44 1.96
CA ASP A 43 -5.63 15.81 1.27
C ASP A 43 -6.63 15.26 2.30
N PRO A 44 -7.92 15.68 2.27
CA PRO A 44 -8.87 15.31 3.31
C PRO A 44 -9.13 13.80 3.40
N GLU A 45 -9.23 13.12 2.26
CA GLU A 45 -9.60 11.69 2.21
C GLU A 45 -8.41 10.81 2.59
N GLN A 46 -7.22 11.07 2.01
CA GLN A 46 -6.02 10.32 2.32
C GLN A 46 -5.54 10.55 3.77
N SER A 47 -5.64 11.79 4.26
CA SER A 47 -5.30 12.09 5.65
C SER A 47 -6.27 11.45 6.65
N GLU A 48 -7.54 11.26 6.29
CA GLU A 48 -8.50 10.55 7.13
C GLU A 48 -8.21 9.04 7.16
N GLU A 49 -7.91 8.43 6.01
CA GLU A 49 -7.44 7.05 5.94
C GLU A 49 -6.21 6.83 6.81
N PHE A 50 -5.20 7.69 6.66
CA PHE A 50 -3.98 7.63 7.45
C PHE A 50 -4.25 7.73 8.94
N ARG A 51 -5.06 8.70 9.40
CA ARG A 51 -5.46 8.82 10.81
C ARG A 51 -6.24 7.60 11.30
N ASN A 52 -7.09 7.02 10.44
CA ASN A 52 -7.81 5.81 10.79
C ASN A 52 -6.85 4.62 10.98
N PHE A 53 -5.89 4.44 10.06
CA PHE A 53 -4.87 3.40 10.17
C PHE A 53 -4.03 3.52 11.45
N VAL A 54 -3.60 4.73 11.83
CA VAL A 54 -2.81 5.00 13.04
C VAL A 54 -3.46 4.44 14.30
N ARG A 55 -4.80 4.41 14.39
CA ARG A 55 -5.54 3.86 15.54
C ARG A 55 -5.32 2.37 15.78
N TYR A 56 -4.87 1.65 14.76
CA TYR A 56 -4.61 0.21 14.81
C TYR A 56 -3.13 -0.13 15.02
N CYS A 57 -2.25 0.87 14.94
CA CYS A 57 -0.82 0.66 15.11
C CYS A 57 -0.50 0.25 16.55
N CYS A 58 0.30 -0.80 16.70
CA CYS A 58 0.76 -1.32 17.99
C CYS A 58 2.08 -2.09 17.82
N PRO A 59 2.83 -2.34 18.93
CA PRO A 59 4.11 -3.04 18.86
C PRO A 59 4.05 -4.48 18.31
N SER A 60 2.88 -5.13 18.37
CA SER A 60 2.68 -6.48 17.83
C SER A 60 2.25 -6.48 16.36
N MET A 61 2.14 -5.32 15.71
CA MET A 61 1.77 -5.23 14.30
C MET A 61 2.85 -5.85 13.42
N CYS A 62 2.45 -6.75 12.53
CA CYS A 62 3.18 -7.15 11.34
C CYS A 62 2.35 -6.72 10.14
N LEU A 63 2.73 -5.61 9.53
CA LEU A 63 2.04 -5.02 8.38
C LEU A 63 2.59 -5.58 7.08
N PHE A 64 1.70 -6.03 6.19
CA PHE A 64 2.02 -6.16 4.77
C PHE A 64 1.44 -4.94 4.06
N ASP A 65 2.31 -4.03 3.61
CA ASP A 65 1.98 -2.77 2.96
C ASP A 65 2.14 -2.94 1.45
N ILE A 66 1.03 -3.29 0.79
CA ILE A 66 0.99 -3.65 -0.63
C ILE A 66 0.63 -2.43 -1.47
N GLY A 67 1.55 -1.99 -2.32
CA GLY A 67 1.52 -0.68 -2.97
C GLY A 67 2.02 0.40 -2.01
N ALA A 68 3.18 0.15 -1.39
CA ALA A 68 3.69 0.98 -0.31
C ALA A 68 4.06 2.42 -0.73
N SER A 69 4.16 2.69 -2.04
CA SER A 69 4.56 4.00 -2.56
C SER A 69 5.85 4.50 -1.88
N TYR A 70 5.81 5.59 -1.15
CA TYR A 70 6.95 6.12 -0.38
C TYR A 70 7.01 5.63 1.08
N GLY A 71 6.18 4.68 1.48
CA GLY A 71 6.27 3.95 2.75
C GLY A 71 5.66 4.63 3.97
N ALA A 72 4.73 5.57 3.82
CA ALA A 72 4.15 6.29 4.95
C ALA A 72 3.51 5.36 6.00
N PHE A 73 2.76 4.36 5.56
CA PHE A 73 2.09 3.38 6.45
C PHE A 73 3.10 2.45 7.12
N SER A 74 4.11 2.00 6.36
CA SER A 74 5.22 1.19 6.89
C SER A 74 6.02 1.93 7.96
N LEU A 75 6.35 3.22 7.73
CA LEU A 75 7.09 4.05 8.69
C LEU A 75 6.29 4.26 9.98
N VAL A 76 4.99 4.51 9.88
CA VAL A 76 4.14 4.67 11.04
C VAL A 76 3.99 3.36 11.83
N ALA A 77 3.84 2.23 11.16
CA ALA A 77 3.83 0.92 11.84
C ALA A 77 5.13 0.69 12.63
N ALA A 78 6.29 1.01 12.03
CA ALA A 78 7.60 0.91 12.69
C ALA A 78 7.75 1.89 13.85
N HIS A 79 7.24 3.13 13.74
CA HIS A 79 7.24 4.11 14.82
C HIS A 79 6.52 3.60 16.06
N PHE A 80 5.41 2.87 15.91
CA PHE A 80 4.70 2.23 17.03
C PHE A 80 5.35 0.91 17.50
N GLY A 81 6.53 0.59 17.02
CA GLY A 81 7.29 -0.62 17.43
C GLY A 81 6.91 -1.90 16.66
N GLY A 82 6.04 -1.81 15.68
CA GLY A 82 5.69 -2.92 14.80
C GLY A 82 6.75 -3.19 13.72
N THR A 83 6.44 -4.13 12.84
CA THR A 83 7.23 -4.45 11.65
C THR A 83 6.40 -4.27 10.39
N ALA A 84 7.05 -4.05 9.24
CA ALA A 84 6.38 -3.95 7.95
C ALA A 84 7.16 -4.64 6.83
N ILE A 85 6.41 -5.23 5.89
CA ILE A 85 6.89 -5.69 4.60
C ILE A 85 6.30 -4.74 3.56
N ALA A 86 7.10 -3.77 3.11
CA ALA A 86 6.72 -2.77 2.13
C ALA A 86 6.93 -3.32 0.72
N VAL A 87 5.86 -3.59 0.00
CA VAL A 87 5.87 -4.14 -1.37
C VAL A 87 5.52 -3.06 -2.36
N GLU A 88 6.45 -2.75 -3.25
CA GLU A 88 6.31 -1.64 -4.19
C GLU A 88 7.07 -1.95 -5.49
N PRO A 89 6.45 -1.87 -6.68
CA PRO A 89 7.13 -2.15 -7.94
C PRO A 89 8.09 -1.04 -8.41
N SER A 90 7.90 0.20 -7.98
CA SER A 90 8.73 1.33 -8.40
C SER A 90 10.11 1.27 -7.75
N LEU A 91 11.16 1.10 -8.57
CA LEU A 91 12.56 1.17 -8.13
C LEU A 91 12.88 2.50 -7.42
N ILE A 92 12.29 3.61 -7.89
CA ILE A 92 12.48 4.93 -7.30
C ILE A 92 11.82 5.00 -5.92
N ALA A 93 10.57 4.57 -5.82
CA ALA A 93 9.84 4.57 -4.56
C ALA A 93 10.50 3.64 -3.52
N THR A 94 10.88 2.41 -3.90
CA THR A 94 11.58 1.48 -3.00
C THR A 94 12.92 2.02 -2.51
N ARG A 95 13.64 2.77 -3.36
CA ARG A 95 14.86 3.46 -2.95
C ARG A 95 14.57 4.52 -1.88
N PHE A 96 13.53 5.32 -2.07
CA PHE A 96 13.14 6.31 -1.06
C PHE A 96 12.66 5.65 0.23
N ILE A 97 11.87 4.58 0.19
CA ILE A 97 11.51 3.84 1.41
C ILE A 97 12.77 3.44 2.20
N ARG A 98 13.78 2.88 1.53
CA ARG A 98 15.05 2.52 2.20
C ARG A 98 15.78 3.72 2.81
N VAL A 99 15.76 4.85 2.11
CA VAL A 99 16.33 6.11 2.61
C VAL A 99 15.56 6.60 3.83
N GLU A 100 14.23 6.61 3.79
CA GLU A 100 13.39 7.00 4.92
C GLU A 100 13.60 6.08 6.14
N CYS A 101 13.76 4.76 5.91
CA CYS A 101 14.12 3.82 6.97
C CYS A 101 15.45 4.20 7.65
N GLN A 102 16.49 4.50 6.86
CA GLN A 102 17.80 4.89 7.39
C GLN A 102 17.73 6.20 8.17
N LEU A 103 17.03 7.21 7.63
CA LEU A 103 16.89 8.51 8.28
C LEU A 103 16.19 8.44 9.64
N ASN A 104 15.29 7.46 9.82
CA ASN A 104 14.47 7.31 11.02
C ASN A 104 14.87 6.11 11.90
N GLY A 105 15.88 5.33 11.51
CA GLY A 105 16.39 4.19 12.31
C GLY A 105 15.48 2.94 12.25
N PHE A 106 14.72 2.75 11.15
CA PHE A 106 13.75 1.67 10.99
C PHE A 106 14.21 0.53 10.08
N GLU A 107 15.51 0.42 9.74
CA GLU A 107 16.03 -0.62 8.83
C GLU A 107 15.79 -2.05 9.35
N LYS A 108 15.65 -2.22 10.65
CA LYS A 108 15.34 -3.52 11.28
C LYS A 108 13.86 -3.82 11.33
N ASN A 109 13.02 -2.80 11.22
CA ASN A 109 11.56 -2.91 11.32
C ASN A 109 10.88 -3.08 9.95
N ILE A 110 11.48 -2.53 8.89
CA ILE A 110 10.87 -2.49 7.57
C ILE A 110 11.72 -3.27 6.56
N GLN A 111 11.12 -4.28 5.94
CA GLN A 111 11.68 -4.99 4.79
C GLN A 111 11.05 -4.45 3.52
N VAL A 112 11.88 -4.06 2.54
CA VAL A 112 11.41 -3.52 1.25
C VAL A 112 11.54 -4.57 0.17
N VAL A 113 10.41 -4.94 -0.42
CA VAL A 113 10.29 -5.90 -1.51
C VAL A 113 9.95 -5.15 -2.79
N GLU A 114 10.91 -5.12 -3.72
CA GLU A 114 10.72 -4.52 -5.05
C GLU A 114 10.00 -5.51 -5.95
N ALA A 115 8.69 -5.42 -5.98
CA ALA A 115 7.79 -6.29 -6.73
C ALA A 115 6.38 -5.69 -6.78
N CYS A 116 5.58 -6.09 -7.76
CA CYS A 116 4.12 -5.95 -7.66
C CYS A 116 3.52 -7.18 -6.97
N ALA A 117 2.43 -6.98 -6.25
CA ALA A 117 1.64 -8.09 -5.72
C ALA A 117 0.49 -8.43 -6.67
N GLY A 118 0.17 -9.73 -6.77
CA GLY A 118 -0.91 -10.22 -7.61
C GLY A 118 -1.24 -11.68 -7.30
N GLU A 119 -1.86 -12.36 -8.28
CA GLU A 119 -2.28 -13.76 -8.14
C GLU A 119 -1.22 -14.78 -8.56
N VAL A 120 -0.12 -14.33 -9.19
CA VAL A 120 0.94 -15.20 -9.72
C VAL A 120 2.31 -14.79 -9.22
N ILE A 121 3.23 -15.75 -9.19
CA ILE A 121 4.65 -15.55 -8.88
C ILE A 121 5.41 -15.60 -10.21
N GLY A 122 6.34 -14.65 -10.42
CA GLY A 122 7.17 -14.64 -11.61
C GLY A 122 7.52 -13.24 -12.09
N GLU A 123 7.44 -13.00 -13.38
CA GLU A 123 7.58 -11.70 -14.02
C GLU A 123 6.28 -11.32 -14.73
N VAL A 124 5.90 -10.06 -14.63
CA VAL A 124 4.74 -9.46 -15.32
C VAL A 124 5.17 -8.19 -16.03
N GLU A 125 4.43 -7.83 -17.07
CA GLU A 125 4.61 -6.55 -17.74
C GLU A 125 3.67 -5.51 -17.12
N MET A 126 4.26 -4.39 -16.70
CA MET A 126 3.53 -3.26 -16.15
C MET A 126 3.75 -2.02 -17.01
N LEU A 127 2.73 -1.21 -17.16
CA LEU A 127 2.86 0.13 -17.70
C LEU A 127 3.51 1.03 -16.67
N SER A 128 4.62 1.66 -17.04
CA SER A 128 5.15 2.79 -16.30
C SER A 128 4.83 4.08 -17.06
N SER A 129 4.49 5.12 -16.34
CA SER A 129 4.32 6.45 -16.92
C SER A 129 5.65 7.14 -17.25
N GLY A 130 6.76 6.37 -17.32
CA GLY A 130 8.12 6.80 -17.66
C GLY A 130 9.12 6.62 -16.52
N VAL A 131 10.41 6.71 -16.84
CA VAL A 131 11.55 6.50 -15.91
C VAL A 131 11.51 7.39 -14.66
N PHE A 132 10.74 8.47 -14.71
CA PHE A 132 10.61 9.47 -13.64
C PHE A 132 9.20 9.55 -13.06
N SER A 133 8.30 8.62 -13.42
CA SER A 133 6.95 8.67 -12.89
C SER A 133 6.93 8.22 -11.43
N ASP A 134 6.32 9.05 -10.62
CA ASP A 134 6.18 8.87 -9.20
C ASP A 134 5.09 7.85 -8.85
N GLY A 135 5.27 6.60 -9.32
CA GLY A 135 4.58 5.50 -8.69
C GLY A 135 3.24 5.03 -9.28
N TYR A 136 2.82 5.51 -10.45
CA TYR A 136 1.65 4.89 -11.11
C TYR A 136 2.09 3.75 -12.01
N PHE A 137 2.21 2.57 -11.45
CA PHE A 137 2.39 1.33 -12.20
C PHE A 137 1.02 0.67 -12.36
N ARG A 138 0.58 0.47 -13.61
CA ARG A 138 -0.65 -0.27 -13.92
C ARG A 138 -0.30 -1.51 -14.71
N MET A 139 -0.88 -2.64 -14.34
CA MET A 139 -0.85 -3.82 -15.20
C MET A 139 -1.78 -3.58 -16.40
N THR A 140 -1.30 -3.91 -17.60
CA THR A 140 -2.03 -3.54 -18.82
C THR A 140 -3.08 -4.56 -19.19
N SER A 141 -4.28 -4.08 -19.47
CA SER A 141 -5.28 -4.77 -20.28
C SER A 141 -5.22 -4.41 -21.79
N GLY A 142 -4.10 -3.83 -22.25
CA GLY A 142 -3.83 -3.64 -23.68
C GLY A 142 -4.31 -2.31 -24.30
N ARG A 143 -4.72 -1.31 -23.54
CA ARG A 143 -5.29 -0.05 -24.10
C ARG A 143 -4.62 1.26 -23.68
N SER A 144 -3.55 1.24 -22.91
CA SER A 144 -2.89 2.46 -22.42
C SER A 144 -1.56 2.72 -23.13
N SER A 145 -1.26 3.99 -23.41
CA SER A 145 0.04 4.44 -23.93
C SER A 145 1.02 4.61 -22.77
N GLY A 146 2.06 3.82 -22.72
CA GLY A 146 3.14 3.89 -21.72
C GLY A 146 4.28 2.94 -22.10
N GLU A 147 5.39 3.02 -21.39
CA GLU A 147 6.50 2.09 -21.55
C GLU A 147 6.22 0.81 -20.74
N LEU A 148 6.32 -0.35 -21.41
CA LEU A 148 6.20 -1.64 -20.73
C LEU A 148 7.51 -1.96 -20.00
N THR A 149 7.41 -2.18 -18.71
CA THR A 149 8.53 -2.58 -17.86
C THR A 149 8.25 -3.96 -17.27
N LYS A 150 9.22 -4.86 -17.39
CA LYS A 150 9.15 -6.15 -16.70
C LYS A 150 9.41 -5.95 -15.22
N THR A 151 8.52 -6.47 -14.41
CA THR A 151 8.55 -6.35 -12.95
C THR A 151 8.34 -7.71 -12.32
N ARG A 152 9.06 -7.98 -11.24
CA ARG A 152 8.83 -9.18 -10.43
C ARG A 152 7.43 -9.14 -9.84
N ALA A 153 6.73 -10.28 -9.90
CA ALA A 153 5.43 -10.48 -9.27
C ALA A 153 5.54 -11.45 -8.09
N VAL A 154 4.84 -11.13 -7.02
CA VAL A 154 4.75 -11.94 -5.79
C VAL A 154 3.29 -12.08 -5.37
N THR A 155 2.98 -13.09 -4.54
CA THR A 155 1.68 -13.24 -3.90
C THR A 155 1.80 -12.93 -2.40
N ILE A 156 0.71 -12.48 -1.78
CA ILE A 156 0.67 -12.30 -0.32
C ILE A 156 0.91 -13.65 0.39
N ASP A 157 0.42 -14.74 -0.17
CA ASP A 157 0.67 -16.08 0.36
C ASP A 157 2.15 -16.45 0.37
N GLN A 158 2.90 -16.09 -0.69
CA GLN A 158 4.36 -16.26 -0.74
C GLN A 158 5.07 -15.37 0.28
N LEU A 159 4.66 -14.11 0.40
CA LEU A 159 5.23 -13.19 1.39
C LEU A 159 5.01 -13.69 2.82
N SER A 160 3.84 -14.23 3.12
CA SER A 160 3.51 -14.83 4.42
C SER A 160 4.40 -16.05 4.74
N GLU A 161 4.73 -16.88 3.75
CA GLU A 161 5.68 -17.98 3.91
C GLU A 161 7.12 -17.48 4.17
N GLN A 162 7.52 -16.43 3.47
CA GLN A 162 8.88 -15.91 3.52
C GLN A 162 9.16 -15.07 4.77
N PHE A 163 8.22 -14.23 5.19
CA PHE A 163 8.43 -13.21 6.21
C PHE A 163 7.64 -13.46 7.51
N GLY A 164 6.82 -14.50 7.52
CA GLY A 164 5.94 -14.81 8.64
C GLY A 164 4.52 -14.23 8.48
N PRO A 165 3.62 -14.59 9.42
CA PRO A 165 2.20 -14.27 9.33
C PRO A 165 1.94 -12.76 9.52
N PRO A 166 1.23 -12.07 8.59
CA PRO A 166 0.79 -10.71 8.82
C PRO A 166 -0.35 -10.67 9.84
N THR A 167 -0.36 -9.65 10.68
CA THR A 167 -1.51 -9.28 11.51
C THR A 167 -2.40 -8.25 10.82
N HIS A 168 -1.81 -7.46 9.93
CA HIS A 168 -2.46 -6.41 9.18
C HIS A 168 -1.98 -6.42 7.72
N ILE A 169 -2.90 -6.19 6.80
CA ILE A 169 -2.58 -6.03 5.38
C ILE A 169 -3.19 -4.72 4.91
N LYS A 170 -2.39 -3.84 4.27
CA LYS A 170 -2.89 -2.73 3.47
C LYS A 170 -2.73 -3.07 2.00
N ILE A 171 -3.78 -2.83 1.21
CA ILE A 171 -3.77 -3.00 -0.25
C ILE A 171 -4.20 -1.69 -0.90
N ASP A 172 -3.32 -1.15 -1.74
CA ASP A 172 -3.53 0.07 -2.52
C ASP A 172 -2.75 -0.10 -3.83
N VAL A 173 -3.39 -0.64 -4.85
CA VAL A 173 -2.74 -1.14 -6.08
C VAL A 173 -3.43 -0.68 -7.37
N GLU A 174 -4.12 0.46 -7.31
CA GLU A 174 -4.59 1.21 -8.46
C GLU A 174 -5.43 0.38 -9.46
N GLY A 175 -6.41 -0.39 -8.93
CA GLY A 175 -7.36 -1.19 -9.72
C GLY A 175 -7.00 -2.68 -9.86
N TYR A 176 -5.93 -3.16 -9.20
CA TYR A 176 -5.49 -4.55 -9.27
C TYR A 176 -5.85 -5.38 -8.02
N GLU A 177 -6.73 -4.84 -7.17
CA GLU A 177 -7.08 -5.38 -5.84
C GLU A 177 -7.60 -6.82 -5.90
N ALA A 178 -8.43 -7.14 -6.91
CA ALA A 178 -8.96 -8.51 -7.07
C ALA A 178 -7.84 -9.55 -7.28
N ALA A 179 -6.82 -9.24 -8.08
CA ALA A 179 -5.70 -10.14 -8.31
C ALA A 179 -4.86 -10.31 -7.04
N VAL A 180 -4.63 -9.22 -6.29
CA VAL A 180 -3.90 -9.28 -5.01
C VAL A 180 -4.65 -10.16 -4.00
N LEU A 181 -5.98 -10.01 -3.88
CA LEU A 181 -6.81 -10.82 -2.99
C LEU A 181 -6.78 -12.31 -3.38
N ARG A 182 -6.80 -12.64 -4.69
CA ARG A 182 -6.65 -14.05 -5.12
C ARG A 182 -5.29 -14.64 -4.72
N GLY A 183 -4.21 -13.83 -4.79
CA GLY A 183 -2.88 -14.21 -4.32
C GLY A 183 -2.70 -14.20 -2.80
N ALA A 184 -3.73 -13.79 -2.05
CA ALA A 184 -3.76 -13.76 -0.59
C ALA A 184 -4.68 -14.82 0.02
N LYS A 185 -5.34 -15.63 -0.80
CA LYS A 185 -6.49 -16.47 -0.37
C LYS A 185 -6.17 -17.36 0.84
N ARG A 186 -5.02 -18.02 0.84
CA ARG A 186 -4.63 -18.88 1.97
C ARG A 186 -4.36 -18.06 3.22
N THR A 187 -3.56 -16.98 3.12
CA THR A 187 -3.24 -16.08 4.22
C THR A 187 -4.51 -15.49 4.84
N MET A 188 -5.41 -14.97 4.00
CA MET A 188 -6.66 -14.35 4.42
C MET A 188 -7.61 -15.36 5.11
N THR A 189 -7.69 -16.59 4.61
CA THR A 189 -8.62 -17.62 5.14
C THR A 189 -8.08 -18.39 6.33
N THR A 190 -6.77 -18.35 6.61
CA THR A 190 -6.17 -19.10 7.72
C THR A 190 -5.68 -18.23 8.87
N LEU A 191 -5.26 -17.00 8.59
CA LEU A 191 -4.67 -16.09 9.58
C LEU A 191 -5.59 -14.91 9.94
N PHE A 192 -6.54 -14.59 9.06
CA PHE A 192 -7.52 -13.51 9.24
C PHE A 192 -6.93 -12.16 9.65
N PRO A 193 -5.89 -11.66 8.94
CA PRO A 193 -5.34 -10.35 9.24
C PRO A 193 -6.38 -9.24 9.06
N LEU A 194 -6.27 -8.14 9.83
CA LEU A 194 -7.08 -6.96 9.58
C LEU A 194 -6.71 -6.37 8.22
N LEU A 195 -7.69 -6.15 7.36
CA LEU A 195 -7.48 -5.62 6.02
C LEU A 195 -7.85 -4.14 5.92
N PHE A 196 -6.91 -3.34 5.45
CA PHE A 196 -7.11 -1.98 4.94
C PHE A 196 -7.07 -2.05 3.42
N LEU A 197 -8.17 -1.71 2.77
CA LEU A 197 -8.31 -1.82 1.31
C LEU A 197 -8.71 -0.49 0.71
N GLU A 198 -7.87 0.07 -0.15
CA GLU A 198 -8.25 1.14 -1.05
C GLU A 198 -8.77 0.53 -2.35
N LEU A 199 -10.10 0.54 -2.53
CA LEU A 199 -10.77 -0.05 -3.68
C LEU A 199 -11.00 1.00 -4.76
N HIS A 200 -10.31 0.87 -5.89
CA HIS A 200 -10.36 1.81 -7.01
C HIS A 200 -11.46 1.45 -8.00
N ASN A 201 -12.71 1.67 -7.61
CA ASN A 201 -13.90 1.27 -8.38
C ASN A 201 -13.91 1.79 -9.82
N GLU A 202 -13.52 3.06 -10.04
CA GLU A 202 -13.51 3.64 -11.38
C GLU A 202 -12.39 3.08 -12.25
N MET A 203 -11.22 2.83 -11.68
CA MET A 203 -10.10 2.25 -12.41
C MET A 203 -10.42 0.81 -12.84
N ILE A 204 -10.98 0.00 -11.94
CA ILE A 204 -11.41 -1.36 -12.26
C ILE A 204 -12.42 -1.35 -13.43
N ARG A 205 -13.44 -0.46 -13.38
CA ARG A 205 -14.42 -0.33 -14.47
C ARG A 205 -13.80 0.16 -15.76
N ALA A 206 -12.89 1.11 -15.71
CA ALA A 206 -12.20 1.65 -16.88
C ALA A 206 -11.38 0.58 -17.62
N ASP A 207 -10.84 -0.39 -16.86
CA ASP A 207 -10.12 -1.54 -17.41
C ASP A 207 -11.02 -2.72 -17.80
N GLY A 208 -12.36 -2.52 -17.74
CA GLY A 208 -13.36 -3.52 -18.14
C GLY A 208 -13.63 -4.58 -17.06
N GLY A 209 -13.13 -4.39 -15.83
CA GLY A 209 -13.41 -5.22 -14.68
C GLY A 209 -14.72 -4.85 -13.97
N ASP A 210 -15.05 -5.65 -12.97
CA ASP A 210 -16.20 -5.41 -12.10
C ASP A 210 -15.72 -5.34 -10.63
N PRO A 211 -15.79 -4.16 -9.98
CA PRO A 211 -15.38 -4.02 -8.59
C PRO A 211 -16.24 -4.83 -7.61
N ALA A 212 -17.44 -5.25 -8.01
CA ALA A 212 -18.28 -6.11 -7.20
C ALA A 212 -17.61 -7.45 -6.90
N ARG A 213 -16.77 -7.97 -7.81
CA ARG A 213 -16.00 -9.21 -7.61
C ARG A 213 -15.02 -9.13 -6.44
N VAL A 214 -14.45 -7.94 -6.17
CA VAL A 214 -13.58 -7.74 -5.00
C VAL A 214 -14.34 -8.00 -3.71
N LEU A 215 -15.60 -7.52 -3.64
CA LEU A 215 -16.46 -7.74 -2.47
C LEU A 215 -16.94 -9.20 -2.39
N ASP A 216 -17.14 -9.87 -3.53
CA ASP A 216 -17.48 -11.29 -3.58
C ASP A 216 -16.29 -12.14 -3.07
N ASP A 217 -15.06 -11.85 -3.52
CA ASP A 217 -13.84 -12.50 -3.06
C ASP A 217 -13.65 -12.32 -1.53
N LEU A 218 -13.91 -11.11 -1.00
CA LEU A 218 -13.86 -10.85 0.44
C LEU A 218 -14.91 -11.68 1.21
N ALA A 219 -16.16 -11.75 0.72
CA ALA A 219 -17.23 -12.53 1.33
C ALA A 219 -16.91 -14.03 1.31
N GLU A 220 -16.35 -14.56 0.20
CA GLU A 220 -15.87 -15.95 0.14
C GLU A 220 -14.81 -16.27 1.20
N MET A 221 -13.95 -15.28 1.52
CA MET A 221 -12.93 -15.38 2.55
C MET A 221 -13.44 -15.02 3.96
N LYS A 222 -14.76 -14.84 4.14
CA LYS A 222 -15.42 -14.50 5.42
C LYS A 222 -15.14 -13.09 5.95
N TYR A 223 -14.72 -12.16 5.09
CA TYR A 223 -14.56 -10.74 5.43
C TYR A 223 -15.88 -10.00 5.15
N GLU A 224 -16.82 -10.06 6.08
CA GLU A 224 -18.17 -9.50 5.92
C GLU A 224 -18.38 -8.24 6.75
N GLU A 225 -17.53 -7.97 7.74
CA GLU A 225 -17.57 -6.72 8.50
C GLU A 225 -16.77 -5.64 7.76
N LEU A 226 -17.48 -4.85 6.95
CA LEU A 226 -16.90 -3.78 6.14
C LEU A 226 -17.24 -2.42 6.74
N SER A 227 -16.23 -1.59 6.96
CA SER A 227 -16.42 -0.24 7.49
C SER A 227 -15.62 0.82 6.72
N ILE A 228 -16.18 2.02 6.63
CA ILE A 228 -15.53 3.23 6.13
C ILE A 228 -15.45 4.19 7.31
N ASN A 229 -14.24 4.60 7.70
CA ASN A 229 -14.01 5.49 8.84
C ASN A 229 -14.69 5.03 10.14
N GLY A 230 -14.71 3.71 10.39
CA GLY A 230 -15.31 3.12 11.58
C GLY A 230 -16.84 3.01 11.55
N VAL A 231 -17.48 3.33 10.43
CA VAL A 231 -18.92 3.19 10.22
C VAL A 231 -19.18 2.04 9.24
N ASN A 232 -20.03 1.08 9.62
CA ASN A 232 -20.39 -0.02 8.73
C ASN A 232 -20.89 0.49 7.38
N ALA A 233 -20.43 -0.14 6.32
CA ALA A 233 -20.76 0.22 4.96
C ALA A 233 -21.37 -0.97 4.21
N ASP A 234 -22.51 -0.74 3.56
CA ASP A 234 -23.13 -1.71 2.68
C ASP A 234 -22.44 -1.73 1.29
N ARG A 235 -22.66 -2.82 0.57
CA ARG A 235 -22.12 -3.06 -0.76
C ARG A 235 -22.42 -1.93 -1.73
N ASP A 236 -23.64 -1.43 -1.75
CA ASP A 236 -24.08 -0.40 -2.69
C ASP A 236 -23.38 0.93 -2.44
N ARG A 237 -23.18 1.29 -1.18
CA ARG A 237 -22.39 2.47 -0.80
C ARG A 237 -20.95 2.36 -1.28
N ILE A 238 -20.31 1.21 -1.02
CA ILE A 238 -18.92 0.94 -1.41
C ILE A 238 -18.75 1.06 -2.92
N LEU A 239 -19.61 0.44 -3.71
CA LEU A 239 -19.51 0.41 -5.16
C LEU A 239 -19.86 1.73 -5.85
N ARG A 240 -20.57 2.65 -5.18
CA ARG A 240 -20.87 4.00 -5.72
C ARG A 240 -19.71 4.99 -5.59
N MET A 241 -18.78 4.75 -4.70
CA MET A 241 -17.62 5.65 -4.52
C MET A 241 -16.61 5.43 -5.64
N PRO A 242 -16.00 6.50 -6.20
CA PRO A 242 -14.90 6.36 -7.16
C PRO A 242 -13.73 5.55 -6.60
N ILE A 243 -13.31 5.92 -5.41
CA ILE A 243 -12.32 5.23 -4.57
C ILE A 243 -12.98 5.01 -3.20
N CYS A 244 -12.88 3.80 -2.68
CA CYS A 244 -13.44 3.46 -1.38
C CYS A 244 -12.38 2.88 -0.44
N ARG A 245 -12.17 3.55 0.70
CA ARG A 245 -11.19 3.16 1.73
C ARG A 245 -11.87 2.36 2.82
N LEU A 246 -11.63 1.06 2.80
CA LEU A 246 -12.29 0.07 3.65
C LEU A 246 -11.36 -0.44 4.75
N VAL A 247 -11.95 -0.69 5.91
CA VAL A 247 -11.41 -1.64 6.89
C VAL A 247 -12.33 -2.85 6.87
N ALA A 248 -11.75 -4.03 6.59
CA ALA A 248 -12.48 -5.28 6.51
C ALA A 248 -11.99 -6.29 7.55
N ARG A 249 -12.93 -6.97 8.19
CA ARG A 249 -12.70 -8.00 9.22
C ARG A 249 -13.49 -9.25 8.94
N GLN A 250 -12.99 -10.36 9.46
CA GLN A 250 -13.76 -11.60 9.50
C GLN A 250 -14.97 -11.44 10.42
N SER A 251 -16.12 -11.97 10.00
CA SER A 251 -17.32 -12.02 10.83
C SER A 251 -17.12 -12.94 12.05
N GLY A 252 -17.46 -12.43 13.23
CA GLY A 252 -17.46 -13.22 14.48
C GLY A 252 -16.15 -13.23 15.27
N THR A 253 -15.16 -12.42 14.93
CA THR A 253 -13.98 -12.13 15.78
C THR A 253 -14.22 -10.83 16.54
N SER A 254 -14.81 -10.91 17.72
CA SER A 254 -14.92 -9.80 18.69
C SER A 254 -13.72 -9.79 19.62
#